data_4d411c154d4e451fcdafa072f97c0a9e
#
_entry.id   4d411c154d4e451fcdafa072f97c0a9e
#
_cell.length_a   1.000
_cell.length_b   1.000
_cell.length_c   1.000
_cell.angle_alpha   90.00
_cell.angle_beta   90.00
_cell.angle_gamma   90.00
#
_symmetry.space_group_name_H-M   'P 1'
#
loop_
_entity.id
_entity.type
_entity.pdbx_description
1 polymer ?
#
loop_
_entity_poly.entity_id
_entity_poly.type
_entity_poly.pdbx_seq_one_letter_code
_entity_poly.pdbx_strand_id
1 'polypeptide(L)'
;MSTAGISANKLELLQIAKAVADEKSIPKEVVLEAIEEAIQKAAKMRYGSELDIRAKLDPVTGDQSLRRVITVSEEEEIENDSTQINLITAKMDYPDAVIGFEISTPLPPLEFGRVQAQMSKQIIMGKIREAERARQFVEFKDRVGEIINGIVKRVEYGHIIVDLGRAEGVIRRDQALPRENVKGGDRIRAYIMDVREEPRGSQIFLSRAHPQFMAQLFSQEVPEVYEGIIQIVAVARDPGSRAKIAVYSNDGAIDPVGACVGMRGSRVQAVVNELQGERIDIIPFTEDAATFIVNALQPAEVAKVVIDEANDRIEVVVPDEQLSLAIGRRGQNVRLASQLSGWAIDILTEEQESERRQVEFKERSELFMVGLDVDEMIAQLLVSEGFETMEEVGYVAIDDLTSIEGFDAETAEELQTRAREYLEKIAKEQNEKRRAAGVHDNVLEIEGVTLPIAVKFGENEVLSVEDVAGLVPDDLRGYTEVKNGEKVHEDGILEEFKLSEENATSLIMRARVKAGWIDESDLVVPEEDIKEEVLTASSELTAEDVFG
;
A
#
# COMPACT_ATOMS: atom_id res chain seq x y z
N MET A 1 -24.72 67.38 6.21
CA MET A 1 -25.58 66.29 5.70
C MET A 1 -24.72 65.13 5.16
N SER A 2 -23.95 64.48 6.02
CA SER A 2 -23.06 63.37 5.56
C SER A 2 -22.97 62.19 6.52
N THR A 3 -23.65 62.19 7.63
CA THR A 3 -23.56 61.13 8.66
C THR A 3 -24.56 60.00 8.48
N ALA A 4 -25.68 60.22 7.81
CA ALA A 4 -26.73 59.21 7.61
C ALA A 4 -26.36 58.13 6.57
N GLY A 5 -25.56 58.48 5.53
CA GLY A 5 -25.13 57.55 4.52
C GLY A 5 -24.03 56.58 4.97
N ILE A 6 -23.19 56.99 5.92
CA ILE A 6 -22.08 56.18 6.45
C ILE A 6 -22.61 55.12 7.44
N SER A 7 -23.64 55.44 8.19
CA SER A 7 -24.28 54.51 9.15
C SER A 7 -25.06 53.39 8.45
N ALA A 8 -25.70 53.68 7.32
CA ALA A 8 -26.42 52.66 6.52
C ALA A 8 -25.46 51.60 5.92
N ASN A 9 -24.30 52.03 5.42
CA ASN A 9 -23.29 51.15 4.82
C ASN A 9 -22.65 50.17 5.83
N LYS A 10 -22.52 50.56 7.10
CA LYS A 10 -21.93 49.76 8.19
C LYS A 10 -22.85 48.62 8.61
N LEU A 11 -24.13 48.89 8.82
CA LEU A 11 -25.15 47.90 9.16
C LEU A 11 -25.40 46.92 8.00
N GLU A 12 -25.27 47.40 6.77
CA GLU A 12 -25.42 46.58 5.54
C GLU A 12 -24.31 45.51 5.44
N LEU A 13 -23.07 45.82 5.79
CA LEU A 13 -21.95 44.86 5.83
C LEU A 13 -22.21 43.73 6.85
N LEU A 14 -22.70 44.04 8.05
CA LEU A 14 -23.04 43.05 9.05
C LEU A 14 -24.22 42.16 8.65
N GLN A 15 -25.23 42.75 7.97
CA GLN A 15 -26.36 41.99 7.43
C GLN A 15 -25.93 41.05 6.32
N ILE A 16 -25.05 41.48 5.40
CA ILE A 16 -24.46 40.67 4.37
C ILE A 16 -23.63 39.53 4.98
N ALA A 17 -22.80 39.85 5.98
CA ALA A 17 -22.01 38.84 6.69
C ALA A 17 -22.88 37.76 7.33
N LYS A 18 -23.98 38.16 7.97
CA LYS A 18 -24.95 37.25 8.58
C LYS A 18 -25.68 36.42 7.53
N ALA A 19 -26.17 37.03 6.45
CA ALA A 19 -26.87 36.32 5.38
C ALA A 19 -25.95 35.25 4.70
N VAL A 20 -24.68 35.59 4.47
CA VAL A 20 -23.70 34.67 3.93
C VAL A 20 -23.36 33.53 4.91
N ALA A 21 -23.22 33.87 6.21
CA ALA A 21 -22.99 32.88 7.25
C ALA A 21 -24.13 31.86 7.34
N ASP A 22 -25.39 32.37 7.32
CA ASP A 22 -26.60 31.55 7.38
C ASP A 22 -26.76 30.68 6.09
N GLU A 23 -26.57 31.29 4.91
CA GLU A 23 -26.66 30.57 3.60
C GLU A 23 -25.65 29.46 3.48
N LYS A 24 -24.41 29.69 3.93
CA LYS A 24 -23.30 28.75 3.82
C LYS A 24 -23.10 27.88 5.05
N SER A 25 -23.90 28.10 6.11
CA SER A 25 -23.80 27.41 7.40
C SER A 25 -22.37 27.49 7.99
N ILE A 26 -21.75 28.66 7.93
CA ILE A 26 -20.41 28.95 8.46
C ILE A 26 -20.56 29.84 9.68
N PRO A 27 -19.68 29.74 10.71
CA PRO A 27 -19.68 30.67 11.84
C PRO A 27 -19.56 32.13 11.38
N LYS A 28 -20.36 33.03 11.96
CA LYS A 28 -20.34 34.44 11.60
C LYS A 28 -18.96 35.08 11.80
N GLU A 29 -18.22 34.59 12.77
CA GLU A 29 -16.87 35.05 13.13
C GLU A 29 -15.91 34.88 11.94
N VAL A 30 -15.97 33.77 11.23
CA VAL A 30 -15.12 33.48 10.05
C VAL A 30 -15.41 34.46 8.91
N VAL A 31 -16.68 34.84 8.72
CA VAL A 31 -17.05 35.82 7.68
C VAL A 31 -16.60 37.22 8.09
N LEU A 32 -16.66 37.56 9.37
CA LEU A 32 -16.15 38.84 9.88
C LEU A 32 -14.63 38.92 9.72
N GLU A 33 -13.88 37.86 10.05
CA GLU A 33 -12.44 37.79 9.87
C GLU A 33 -12.05 37.93 8.39
N ALA A 34 -12.79 37.29 7.47
CA ALA A 34 -12.58 37.46 6.03
C ALA A 34 -12.80 38.93 5.58
N ILE A 35 -13.76 39.64 6.17
CA ILE A 35 -13.98 41.06 5.89
C ILE A 35 -12.84 41.90 6.45
N GLU A 36 -12.36 41.62 7.65
CA GLU A 36 -11.22 42.29 8.29
C GLU A 36 -9.96 42.13 7.43
N GLU A 37 -9.65 40.89 6.95
CA GLU A 37 -8.52 40.64 6.06
C GLU A 37 -8.63 41.40 4.72
N ALA A 38 -9.84 41.47 4.18
CA ALA A 38 -10.10 42.23 2.95
C ALA A 38 -9.83 43.72 3.15
N ILE A 39 -10.26 44.30 4.29
CA ILE A 39 -10.03 45.68 4.66
C ILE A 39 -8.53 45.93 4.89
N GLN A 40 -7.85 45.01 5.59
CA GLN A 40 -6.40 45.04 5.80
C GLN A 40 -5.61 45.12 4.47
N LYS A 41 -5.94 44.24 3.52
CA LYS A 41 -5.27 44.20 2.22
C LYS A 41 -5.53 45.44 1.39
N ALA A 42 -6.75 45.97 1.44
CA ALA A 42 -7.09 47.26 0.82
C ALA A 42 -6.33 48.42 1.45
N ALA A 43 -6.15 48.39 2.79
CA ALA A 43 -5.41 49.42 3.53
C ALA A 43 -3.90 49.37 3.19
N LYS A 44 -3.30 48.19 3.12
CA LYS A 44 -1.91 48.00 2.70
C LYS A 44 -1.66 48.55 1.30
N MET A 45 -2.59 48.38 0.37
CA MET A 45 -2.46 48.95 -0.98
C MET A 45 -2.53 50.48 -1.00
N ARG A 46 -3.26 51.09 -0.08
CA ARG A 46 -3.41 52.57 -0.03
C ARG A 46 -2.31 53.24 0.75
N TYR A 47 -1.91 52.70 1.88
CA TYR A 47 -0.98 53.29 2.82
C TYR A 47 0.46 52.82 2.64
N GLY A 48 0.67 51.64 2.00
CA GLY A 48 1.96 51.06 1.75
C GLY A 48 1.94 49.53 2.03
N SER A 49 2.45 48.75 1.11
CA SER A 49 2.51 47.28 1.21
C SER A 49 3.46 46.81 2.32
N GLU A 50 4.43 47.63 2.67
CA GLU A 50 5.50 47.36 3.64
C GLU A 50 5.02 47.56 5.09
N LEU A 51 3.84 48.16 5.28
CA LEU A 51 3.30 48.48 6.62
C LEU A 51 2.51 47.31 7.20
N ASP A 52 2.72 46.99 8.48
CA ASP A 52 1.80 46.12 9.20
C ASP A 52 0.54 46.91 9.60
N ILE A 53 -0.52 46.72 8.83
CA ILE A 53 -1.81 47.36 9.08
C ILE A 53 -2.80 46.30 9.51
N ARG A 54 -3.40 46.49 10.69
CA ARG A 54 -4.43 45.61 11.21
C ARG A 54 -5.80 46.32 11.17
N ALA A 55 -6.79 45.61 10.68
CA ALA A 55 -8.16 46.05 10.65
C ALA A 55 -8.97 45.25 11.66
N LYS A 56 -9.88 45.87 12.34
CA LYS A 56 -10.84 45.20 13.21
C LYS A 56 -12.23 45.77 12.96
N LEU A 57 -13.22 44.88 12.87
CA LEU A 57 -14.63 45.23 12.67
C LEU A 57 -15.40 44.93 13.94
N ASP A 58 -16.10 45.90 14.45
CA ASP A 58 -16.99 45.71 15.60
C ASP A 58 -18.19 44.83 15.18
N PRO A 59 -18.41 43.65 15.82
CA PRO A 59 -19.47 42.73 15.44
C PRO A 59 -20.87 43.23 15.71
N VAL A 60 -21.02 44.33 16.50
CA VAL A 60 -22.30 44.91 16.90
C VAL A 60 -22.60 46.18 16.12
N THR A 61 -21.64 47.12 16.04
CA THR A 61 -21.83 48.44 15.40
C THR A 61 -21.43 48.45 13.92
N GLY A 62 -20.59 47.51 13.48
CA GLY A 62 -20.01 47.51 12.15
C GLY A 62 -18.93 48.58 11.95
N ASP A 63 -18.41 49.16 13.03
CA ASP A 63 -17.35 50.16 12.97
C ASP A 63 -16.00 49.53 12.59
N GLN A 64 -15.33 50.15 11.62
CA GLN A 64 -14.00 49.73 11.16
C GLN A 64 -12.95 50.51 11.96
N SER A 65 -12.04 49.82 12.62
CA SER A 65 -10.85 50.42 13.20
C SER A 65 -9.61 49.92 12.45
N LEU A 66 -8.87 50.87 11.88
CA LEU A 66 -7.60 50.63 11.20
C LEU A 66 -6.46 51.11 12.07
N ARG A 67 -5.44 50.27 12.26
CA ARG A 67 -4.26 50.62 13.06
C ARG A 67 -3.01 50.15 12.32
N ARG A 68 -1.99 51.01 12.29
CA ARG A 68 -0.63 50.61 11.94
C ARG A 68 0.02 50.06 13.20
N VAL A 69 0.62 48.90 13.09
CA VAL A 69 1.34 48.26 14.19
C VAL A 69 2.82 48.27 13.87
N ILE A 70 3.64 48.64 14.85
CA ILE A 70 5.09 48.57 14.79
C ILE A 70 5.53 47.76 16.00
N THR A 71 6.28 46.69 15.77
CA THR A 71 6.76 45.79 16.84
C THR A 71 8.16 46.21 17.28
N VAL A 72 8.37 46.27 18.59
CA VAL A 72 9.68 46.55 19.17
C VAL A 72 10.55 45.31 19.11
N SER A 73 11.68 45.38 18.40
CA SER A 73 12.65 44.28 18.23
C SER A 73 14.03 44.70 18.73
N GLU A 74 14.94 43.72 18.86
CA GLU A 74 16.35 44.01 19.10
C GLU A 74 16.99 44.61 17.84
N GLU A 75 18.07 45.35 18.00
CA GLU A 75 18.70 46.09 16.89
C GLU A 75 19.24 45.16 15.79
N GLU A 76 19.69 43.96 16.20
CA GLU A 76 20.23 42.93 15.31
C GLU A 76 19.15 42.12 14.57
N GLU A 77 17.86 42.16 15.02
CA GLU A 77 16.73 41.42 14.48
C GLU A 77 15.81 42.27 13.58
N ILE A 78 16.16 43.54 13.31
CA ILE A 78 15.33 44.42 12.48
C ILE A 78 15.52 44.06 11.01
N GLU A 79 14.57 43.37 10.43
CA GLU A 79 14.51 43.06 9.00
C GLU A 79 13.83 44.15 8.18
N ASN A 80 12.88 44.88 8.79
CA ASN A 80 12.08 45.91 8.09
C ASN A 80 11.75 47.08 9.02
N ASP A 81 12.39 48.24 8.74
CA ASP A 81 12.16 49.49 9.49
C ASP A 81 10.73 50.01 9.44
N SER A 82 9.88 49.53 8.52
CA SER A 82 8.49 49.92 8.38
C SER A 82 7.57 49.22 9.37
N THR A 83 7.96 48.05 9.86
CA THR A 83 7.17 47.17 10.76
C THR A 83 7.83 46.95 12.10
N GLN A 84 9.13 47.24 12.24
CA GLN A 84 9.91 47.04 13.44
C GLN A 84 10.62 48.32 13.87
N ILE A 85 10.83 48.49 15.15
CA ILE A 85 11.56 49.62 15.73
C ILE A 85 12.49 49.12 16.84
N ASN A 86 13.65 49.71 16.95
CA ASN A 86 14.62 49.42 18.00
C ASN A 86 14.07 49.83 19.39
N LEU A 87 14.34 49.01 20.41
CA LEU A 87 13.94 49.21 21.79
C LEU A 87 14.38 50.57 22.36
N ILE A 88 15.55 51.08 21.99
CA ILE A 88 16.07 52.37 22.44
C ILE A 88 15.20 53.52 21.92
N THR A 89 14.86 53.48 20.66
CA THR A 89 13.98 54.48 20.01
C THR A 89 12.57 54.36 20.52
N ALA A 90 12.04 53.16 20.72
CA ALA A 90 10.71 52.94 21.27
C ALA A 90 10.55 53.47 22.69
N LYS A 91 11.58 53.38 23.53
CA LYS A 91 11.58 53.90 24.92
C LYS A 91 11.58 55.43 25.02
N MET A 92 11.93 56.14 23.96
CA MET A 92 11.84 57.60 23.95
C MET A 92 10.39 58.08 24.04
N ASP A 93 9.47 57.42 23.34
CA ASP A 93 8.06 57.76 23.30
C ASP A 93 7.22 56.90 24.29
N TYR A 94 7.67 55.68 24.59
CA TYR A 94 7.01 54.68 25.44
C TYR A 94 8.00 54.12 26.47
N PRO A 95 8.14 54.75 27.67
CA PRO A 95 9.14 54.37 28.69
C PRO A 95 9.04 52.92 29.16
N ASP A 96 7.84 52.32 29.10
CA ASP A 96 7.55 50.96 29.52
C ASP A 96 7.67 49.94 28.37
N ALA A 97 8.18 50.32 27.19
CA ALA A 97 8.33 49.42 26.05
C ALA A 97 9.34 48.30 26.35
N VAL A 98 8.97 47.08 26.04
CA VAL A 98 9.78 45.87 26.08
C VAL A 98 9.85 45.25 24.69
N ILE A 99 10.80 44.33 24.48
CA ILE A 99 10.87 43.58 23.23
C ILE A 99 9.55 42.83 23.00
N GLY A 100 9.02 42.89 21.77
CA GLY A 100 7.70 42.36 21.42
C GLY A 100 6.52 43.32 21.74
N PHE A 101 6.80 44.50 22.29
CA PHE A 101 5.73 45.50 22.52
C PHE A 101 5.24 46.05 21.17
N GLU A 102 3.89 46.10 21.00
CA GLU A 102 3.26 46.59 19.78
C GLU A 102 2.81 48.03 19.92
N ILE A 103 3.42 48.92 19.17
CA ILE A 103 3.03 50.34 19.10
C ILE A 103 1.94 50.46 18.05
N SER A 104 0.74 50.85 18.47
CA SER A 104 -0.45 50.94 17.63
C SER A 104 -0.85 52.39 17.34
N THR A 105 -0.75 52.79 16.06
CA THR A 105 -1.16 54.14 15.62
C THR A 105 -2.46 54.07 14.82
N PRO A 106 -3.52 54.81 15.18
CA PRO A 106 -4.79 54.78 14.45
C PRO A 106 -4.62 55.40 13.04
N LEU A 107 -5.21 54.75 12.04
CA LEU A 107 -5.30 55.25 10.67
C LEU A 107 -6.73 55.71 10.34
N PRO A 108 -6.89 56.69 9.42
CA PRO A 108 -8.21 57.07 8.94
C PRO A 108 -8.98 55.91 8.31
N PRO A 109 -10.33 55.88 8.42
CA PRO A 109 -11.12 54.84 7.76
C PRO A 109 -11.00 54.93 6.25
N LEU A 110 -11.07 53.73 5.58
CA LEU A 110 -11.00 53.63 4.16
C LEU A 110 -12.33 53.95 3.47
N GLU A 111 -12.28 54.81 2.47
CA GLU A 111 -13.36 54.92 1.50
C GLU A 111 -13.13 53.91 0.37
N PHE A 112 -14.03 52.97 0.21
CA PHE A 112 -13.88 51.90 -0.79
C PHE A 112 -14.17 52.43 -2.20
N GLY A 113 -13.16 52.50 -3.03
CA GLY A 113 -13.32 52.66 -4.47
C GLY A 113 -13.75 51.33 -5.14
N ARG A 114 -14.18 51.38 -6.42
CA ARG A 114 -14.68 50.19 -7.15
C ARG A 114 -13.67 49.03 -7.22
N VAL A 115 -12.38 49.32 -7.38
CA VAL A 115 -11.32 48.31 -7.48
C VAL A 115 -11.13 47.62 -6.11
N GLN A 116 -11.06 48.37 -5.03
CA GLN A 116 -10.93 47.82 -3.68
C GLN A 116 -12.14 47.00 -3.27
N ALA A 117 -13.36 47.41 -3.65
CA ALA A 117 -14.58 46.66 -3.39
C ALA A 117 -14.57 45.30 -4.13
N GLN A 118 -14.06 45.26 -5.34
CA GLN A 118 -13.98 44.02 -6.12
C GLN A 118 -12.91 43.06 -5.58
N MET A 119 -11.75 43.57 -5.16
CA MET A 119 -10.72 42.78 -4.47
C MET A 119 -11.22 42.24 -3.13
N SER A 120 -11.86 43.07 -2.32
CA SER A 120 -12.47 42.66 -1.04
C SER A 120 -13.46 41.52 -1.24
N LYS A 121 -14.32 41.62 -2.27
CA LYS A 121 -15.24 40.55 -2.62
C LYS A 121 -14.50 39.24 -2.95
N GLN A 122 -13.39 39.30 -3.71
CA GLN A 122 -12.61 38.11 -4.03
C GLN A 122 -11.97 37.45 -2.79
N ILE A 123 -11.43 38.26 -1.87
CA ILE A 123 -10.82 37.79 -0.62
C ILE A 123 -11.88 37.14 0.26
N ILE A 124 -12.99 37.81 0.48
CA ILE A 124 -14.12 37.28 1.27
C ILE A 124 -14.61 35.96 0.68
N MET A 125 -14.85 35.91 -0.64
CA MET A 125 -15.27 34.68 -1.30
C MET A 125 -14.21 33.59 -1.25
N GLY A 126 -12.93 33.94 -1.22
CA GLY A 126 -11.81 33.02 -1.02
C GLY A 126 -11.85 32.37 0.36
N LYS A 127 -11.95 33.17 1.40
CA LYS A 127 -12.01 32.71 2.81
C LYS A 127 -13.27 31.90 3.10
N ILE A 128 -14.42 32.31 2.56
CA ILE A 128 -15.66 31.54 2.69
C ILE A 128 -15.49 30.15 2.09
N ARG A 129 -14.88 30.05 0.88
CA ARG A 129 -14.60 28.74 0.27
C ARG A 129 -13.63 27.91 1.10
N GLU A 130 -12.60 28.52 1.66
CA GLU A 130 -11.65 27.85 2.56
C GLU A 130 -12.36 27.29 3.79
N ALA A 131 -13.21 28.07 4.44
CA ALA A 131 -14.00 27.64 5.59
C ALA A 131 -15.04 26.54 5.22
N GLU A 132 -15.72 26.65 4.06
CA GLU A 132 -16.59 25.59 3.56
C GLU A 132 -15.82 24.29 3.36
N ARG A 133 -14.61 24.37 2.83
CA ARG A 133 -13.75 23.21 2.58
C ARG A 133 -13.28 22.56 3.88
N ALA A 134 -12.79 23.35 4.82
CA ALA A 134 -12.39 22.86 6.13
C ALA A 134 -13.55 22.12 6.83
N ARG A 135 -14.77 22.69 6.75
CA ARG A 135 -15.96 22.03 7.29
C ARG A 135 -16.29 20.73 6.56
N GLN A 136 -16.23 20.73 5.21
CA GLN A 136 -16.47 19.52 4.41
C GLN A 136 -15.46 18.43 4.77
N PHE A 137 -14.19 18.78 4.94
CA PHE A 137 -13.16 17.84 5.36
C PHE A 137 -13.49 17.19 6.71
N VAL A 138 -13.82 17.99 7.72
CA VAL A 138 -14.19 17.47 9.04
C VAL A 138 -15.45 16.60 8.99
N GLU A 139 -16.47 16.98 8.20
CA GLU A 139 -17.72 16.21 8.06
C GLU A 139 -17.52 14.84 7.39
N PHE A 140 -16.57 14.73 6.45
CA PHE A 140 -16.38 13.51 5.66
C PHE A 140 -15.17 12.68 6.06
N LYS A 141 -14.25 13.23 6.87
CA LYS A 141 -13.04 12.52 7.31
C LYS A 141 -13.34 11.18 7.99
N ASP A 142 -14.30 11.17 8.90
CA ASP A 142 -14.67 9.98 9.67
C ASP A 142 -15.58 9.01 8.90
N ARG A 143 -15.93 9.36 7.65
CA ARG A 143 -16.79 8.56 6.78
C ARG A 143 -16.02 7.84 5.68
N VAL A 144 -14.69 7.84 5.74
CA VAL A 144 -13.86 7.00 4.88
C VAL A 144 -14.22 5.53 5.11
N GLY A 145 -14.42 4.78 4.04
CA GLY A 145 -14.87 3.38 4.15
C GLY A 145 -16.37 3.17 3.96
N GLU A 146 -17.19 4.22 3.94
CA GLU A 146 -18.64 4.11 3.72
C GLU A 146 -19.03 4.20 2.25
N ILE A 147 -20.22 3.66 1.94
CA ILE A 147 -20.90 3.92 0.66
C ILE A 147 -21.75 5.17 0.80
N ILE A 148 -21.57 6.08 -0.13
CA ILE A 148 -22.39 7.28 -0.24
C ILE A 148 -23.19 7.30 -1.54
N ASN A 149 -24.41 7.85 -1.46
CA ASN A 149 -25.26 8.11 -2.62
C ASN A 149 -25.07 9.57 -3.04
N GLY A 150 -24.93 9.79 -4.33
CA GLY A 150 -24.82 11.13 -4.91
C GLY A 150 -25.51 11.24 -6.26
N ILE A 151 -25.52 12.46 -6.79
CA ILE A 151 -26.02 12.77 -8.13
C ILE A 151 -24.85 13.22 -8.98
N VAL A 152 -24.70 12.64 -10.15
CA VAL A 152 -23.66 13.05 -11.10
C VAL A 152 -23.93 14.47 -11.56
N LYS A 153 -23.00 15.38 -11.30
CA LYS A 153 -23.08 16.79 -11.70
C LYS A 153 -22.59 16.97 -13.14
N ARG A 154 -21.43 16.39 -13.45
CA ARG A 154 -20.79 16.42 -14.77
C ARG A 154 -19.72 15.34 -14.90
N VAL A 155 -19.35 15.05 -16.12
CA VAL A 155 -18.22 14.17 -16.45
C VAL A 155 -17.19 14.98 -17.24
N GLU A 156 -15.97 15.06 -16.76
CA GLU A 156 -14.88 15.83 -17.35
C GLU A 156 -13.64 14.94 -17.54
N TYR A 157 -13.19 14.77 -18.76
CA TYR A 157 -11.99 13.96 -19.10
C TYR A 157 -12.02 12.53 -18.53
N GLY A 158 -13.22 11.96 -18.37
CA GLY A 158 -13.43 10.65 -17.77
C GLY A 158 -13.52 10.63 -16.25
N HIS A 159 -13.32 11.76 -15.57
CA HIS A 159 -13.60 11.92 -14.15
C HIS A 159 -15.07 12.26 -13.95
N ILE A 160 -15.71 11.62 -12.98
CA ILE A 160 -17.12 11.84 -12.65
C ILE A 160 -17.17 12.72 -11.41
N ILE A 161 -17.74 13.91 -11.53
CA ILE A 161 -17.99 14.79 -10.39
C ILE A 161 -19.40 14.52 -9.87
N VAL A 162 -19.44 14.15 -8.59
CA VAL A 162 -20.65 13.73 -7.90
C VAL A 162 -21.03 14.77 -6.85
N ASP A 163 -22.27 15.21 -6.89
CA ASP A 163 -22.86 16.06 -5.86
C ASP A 163 -23.38 15.19 -4.71
N LEU A 164 -22.84 15.42 -3.53
CA LEU A 164 -23.18 14.71 -2.29
C LEU A 164 -24.14 15.53 -1.41
N GLY A 165 -24.70 16.63 -1.96
CA GLY A 165 -25.60 17.56 -1.30
C GLY A 165 -24.88 18.71 -0.60
N ARG A 166 -23.89 18.44 0.25
CA ARG A 166 -23.10 19.46 0.97
C ARG A 166 -21.66 19.59 0.48
N ALA A 167 -21.20 18.63 -0.33
CA ALA A 167 -19.85 18.60 -0.86
C ALA A 167 -19.86 17.99 -2.26
N GLU A 168 -18.78 18.21 -3.02
CA GLU A 168 -18.52 17.53 -4.28
C GLU A 168 -17.46 16.45 -4.09
N GLY A 169 -17.80 15.22 -4.51
CA GLY A 169 -16.85 14.11 -4.62
C GLY A 169 -16.38 13.92 -6.05
N VAL A 170 -15.22 13.30 -6.23
CA VAL A 170 -14.67 12.94 -7.53
C VAL A 170 -14.39 11.45 -7.61
N ILE A 171 -14.94 10.79 -8.64
CA ILE A 171 -14.52 9.46 -9.06
C ILE A 171 -13.53 9.67 -10.21
N ARG A 172 -12.27 9.28 -9.97
CA ARG A 172 -11.24 9.35 -11.02
C ARG A 172 -11.53 8.29 -12.09
N ARG A 173 -10.98 8.50 -13.27
CA ARG A 173 -11.20 7.59 -14.42
C ARG A 173 -10.76 6.15 -14.13
N ASP A 174 -9.67 5.97 -13.42
CA ASP A 174 -9.14 4.67 -12.96
C ASP A 174 -10.00 4.03 -11.86
N GLN A 175 -10.79 4.83 -11.14
CA GLN A 175 -11.69 4.42 -10.07
C GLN A 175 -13.15 4.27 -10.52
N ALA A 176 -13.44 4.54 -11.78
CA ALA A 176 -14.74 4.32 -12.40
C ALA A 176 -14.85 2.90 -12.97
N LEU A 177 -16.07 2.37 -13.11
CA LEU A 177 -16.26 1.09 -13.78
C LEU A 177 -16.02 1.24 -15.29
N PRO A 178 -15.23 0.35 -15.91
CA PRO A 178 -15.07 0.33 -17.35
C PRO A 178 -16.44 0.11 -18.04
N ARG A 179 -16.72 0.89 -19.07
CA ARG A 179 -17.98 0.85 -19.84
C ARG A 179 -19.22 1.38 -19.13
N GLU A 180 -19.12 1.95 -17.94
CA GLU A 180 -20.23 2.63 -17.29
C GLU A 180 -20.50 3.96 -18.00
N ASN A 181 -21.69 4.10 -18.58
CA ASN A 181 -22.08 5.31 -19.31
C ASN A 181 -22.93 6.21 -18.41
N VAL A 182 -22.27 6.99 -17.57
CA VAL A 182 -22.90 7.88 -16.59
C VAL A 182 -23.11 9.27 -17.21
N LYS A 183 -24.28 9.86 -16.97
CA LYS A 183 -24.64 11.19 -17.44
C LYS A 183 -24.95 12.13 -16.26
N GLY A 184 -24.86 13.41 -16.52
CA GLY A 184 -25.30 14.42 -15.54
C GLY A 184 -26.77 14.22 -15.16
N GLY A 185 -27.04 14.19 -13.84
CA GLY A 185 -28.36 13.93 -13.26
C GLY A 185 -28.59 12.49 -12.81
N ASP A 186 -27.73 11.54 -13.21
CA ASP A 186 -27.84 10.14 -12.78
C ASP A 186 -27.51 10.00 -11.30
N ARG A 187 -28.22 9.10 -10.62
CA ARG A 187 -27.88 8.71 -9.26
C ARG A 187 -26.78 7.66 -9.29
N ILE A 188 -25.79 7.82 -8.42
CA ILE A 188 -24.64 6.93 -8.34
C ILE A 188 -24.33 6.61 -6.88
N ARG A 189 -23.99 5.36 -6.61
CA ARG A 189 -23.40 4.92 -5.34
C ARG A 189 -21.89 4.83 -5.51
N ALA A 190 -21.14 5.27 -4.53
CA ALA A 190 -19.69 5.15 -4.56
C ALA A 190 -19.13 4.98 -3.15
N TYR A 191 -17.97 4.37 -3.07
CA TYR A 191 -17.22 4.16 -1.85
C TYR A 191 -16.32 5.37 -1.59
N ILE A 192 -16.32 5.90 -0.38
CA ILE A 192 -15.41 6.98 0.02
C ILE A 192 -14.04 6.33 0.26
N MET A 193 -13.15 6.49 -0.71
CA MET A 193 -11.81 5.91 -0.67
C MET A 193 -10.88 6.72 0.20
N ASP A 194 -10.97 8.06 0.10
CA ASP A 194 -10.08 8.97 0.80
C ASP A 194 -10.68 10.37 0.89
N VAL A 195 -10.30 11.12 1.93
CA VAL A 195 -10.68 12.52 2.11
C VAL A 195 -9.41 13.30 2.45
N ARG A 196 -9.03 14.27 1.60
CA ARG A 196 -7.80 15.05 1.72
C ARG A 196 -8.07 16.53 1.72
N GLU A 197 -7.27 17.26 2.47
CA GLU A 197 -7.24 18.72 2.38
C GLU A 197 -6.54 19.13 1.08
N GLU A 198 -7.33 19.51 0.09
CA GLU A 198 -6.82 19.98 -1.20
C GLU A 198 -7.08 21.49 -1.34
N PRO A 199 -6.10 22.31 -1.72
CA PRO A 199 -6.31 23.76 -1.89
C PRO A 199 -7.25 24.08 -3.05
N ARG A 200 -7.38 23.19 -4.03
CA ARG A 200 -8.25 23.34 -5.21
C ARG A 200 -8.84 21.99 -5.63
N GLY A 201 -10.07 21.98 -6.14
CA GLY A 201 -10.74 20.77 -6.61
C GLY A 201 -11.56 20.07 -5.53
N SER A 202 -12.00 18.85 -5.75
CA SER A 202 -12.76 18.04 -4.78
C SER A 202 -11.82 17.44 -3.74
N GLN A 203 -12.25 17.44 -2.49
CA GLN A 203 -11.51 16.86 -1.35
C GLN A 203 -11.90 15.40 -1.07
N ILE A 204 -13.05 14.98 -1.58
CA ILE A 204 -13.62 13.65 -1.34
C ILE A 204 -13.36 12.80 -2.58
N PHE A 205 -12.53 11.77 -2.41
CA PHE A 205 -12.18 10.82 -3.46
C PHE A 205 -13.06 9.59 -3.34
N LEU A 206 -13.79 9.33 -4.41
CA LEU A 206 -14.75 8.24 -4.49
C LEU A 206 -14.24 7.16 -5.43
N SER A 207 -14.61 5.91 -5.15
CA SER A 207 -14.28 4.77 -6.00
C SER A 207 -15.49 3.86 -6.22
N ARG A 208 -15.59 3.29 -7.43
CA ARG A 208 -16.47 2.18 -7.77
C ARG A 208 -15.67 0.92 -8.15
N ALA A 209 -14.36 1.08 -8.35
CA ALA A 209 -13.43 0.00 -8.68
C ALA A 209 -12.83 -0.68 -7.44
N HIS A 210 -12.79 0.00 -6.29
CA HIS A 210 -12.15 -0.50 -5.08
C HIS A 210 -12.79 -1.80 -4.57
N PRO A 211 -12.00 -2.80 -4.10
CA PRO A 211 -12.53 -4.07 -3.57
C PRO A 211 -13.53 -3.88 -2.42
N GLN A 212 -13.26 -2.96 -1.50
CA GLN A 212 -14.13 -2.67 -0.37
C GLN A 212 -15.50 -2.11 -0.77
N PHE A 213 -15.63 -1.50 -1.96
CA PHE A 213 -16.94 -1.10 -2.47
C PHE A 213 -17.86 -2.30 -2.62
N MET A 214 -17.35 -3.41 -3.15
CA MET A 214 -18.12 -4.67 -3.27
C MET A 214 -18.45 -5.25 -1.90
N ALA A 215 -17.48 -5.31 -0.98
CA ALA A 215 -17.71 -5.81 0.37
C ALA A 215 -18.83 -5.03 1.09
N GLN A 216 -18.81 -3.70 0.99
CA GLN A 216 -19.84 -2.84 1.56
C GLN A 216 -21.21 -2.99 0.87
N LEU A 217 -21.25 -3.27 -0.44
CA LEU A 217 -22.52 -3.58 -1.12
C LEU A 217 -23.12 -4.89 -0.61
N PHE A 218 -22.29 -5.93 -0.40
CA PHE A 218 -22.75 -7.16 0.23
C PHE A 218 -23.24 -6.95 1.66
N SER A 219 -22.56 -6.13 2.44
CA SER A 219 -23.01 -5.77 3.79
C SER A 219 -24.39 -5.09 3.79
N GLN A 220 -24.71 -4.30 2.75
CA GLN A 220 -26.04 -3.69 2.63
C GLN A 220 -27.13 -4.65 2.16
N GLU A 221 -26.80 -5.64 1.30
CA GLU A 221 -27.75 -6.55 0.70
C GLU A 221 -27.92 -7.87 1.49
N VAL A 222 -26.96 -8.22 2.36
CA VAL A 222 -26.91 -9.48 3.12
C VAL A 222 -26.93 -9.15 4.62
N PRO A 223 -28.07 -9.33 5.31
CA PRO A 223 -28.19 -9.02 6.74
C PRO A 223 -27.18 -9.78 7.60
N GLU A 224 -26.89 -11.04 7.25
CA GLU A 224 -25.95 -11.89 7.98
C GLU A 224 -24.49 -11.37 7.90
N VAL A 225 -24.14 -10.62 6.86
CA VAL A 225 -22.86 -9.90 6.74
C VAL A 225 -22.88 -8.63 7.58
N TYR A 226 -23.98 -7.90 7.55
CA TYR A 226 -24.16 -6.68 8.34
C TYR A 226 -24.13 -6.97 9.86
N GLU A 227 -24.70 -8.08 10.29
CA GLU A 227 -24.72 -8.54 11.69
C GLU A 227 -23.39 -9.20 12.12
N GLY A 228 -22.41 -9.35 11.20
CA GLY A 228 -21.10 -9.93 11.48
C GLY A 228 -21.09 -11.46 11.67
N ILE A 229 -22.21 -12.14 11.37
CA ILE A 229 -22.29 -13.61 11.38
C ILE A 229 -21.44 -14.18 10.24
N ILE A 230 -21.53 -13.57 9.07
CA ILE A 230 -20.71 -13.88 7.89
C ILE A 230 -19.70 -12.78 7.70
N GLN A 231 -18.45 -13.14 7.54
CA GLN A 231 -17.35 -12.23 7.26
C GLN A 231 -16.92 -12.36 5.80
N ILE A 232 -16.67 -11.23 5.14
CA ILE A 232 -15.99 -11.18 3.86
C ILE A 232 -14.50 -11.02 4.16
N VAL A 233 -13.75 -12.10 3.98
CA VAL A 233 -12.32 -12.17 4.32
C VAL A 233 -11.47 -11.45 3.28
N ALA A 234 -11.75 -11.70 1.99
CA ALA A 234 -10.99 -11.11 0.91
C ALA A 234 -11.87 -10.85 -0.33
N VAL A 235 -11.48 -9.87 -1.12
CA VAL A 235 -12.15 -9.52 -2.38
C VAL A 235 -11.10 -9.26 -3.45
N ALA A 236 -11.12 -10.04 -4.53
CA ALA A 236 -10.32 -9.82 -5.72
C ALA A 236 -11.24 -9.37 -6.88
N ARG A 237 -10.90 -8.26 -7.55
CA ARG A 237 -11.74 -7.66 -8.58
C ARG A 237 -10.99 -7.35 -9.86
N ASP A 238 -11.66 -7.61 -10.96
CA ASP A 238 -11.40 -7.03 -12.29
C ASP A 238 -12.63 -6.16 -12.61
N PRO A 239 -12.60 -4.85 -12.26
CA PRO A 239 -13.80 -4.01 -12.23
C PRO A 239 -14.57 -4.02 -13.54
N GLY A 240 -15.89 -4.23 -13.46
CA GLY A 240 -16.79 -4.31 -14.61
C GLY A 240 -16.69 -5.59 -15.44
N SER A 241 -15.88 -6.59 -15.01
CA SER A 241 -15.70 -7.87 -15.69
C SER A 241 -16.05 -9.05 -14.76
N ARG A 242 -15.22 -9.33 -13.79
CA ARG A 242 -15.39 -10.45 -12.86
C ARG A 242 -14.75 -10.15 -11.52
N ALA A 243 -15.31 -10.69 -10.46
CA ALA A 243 -14.75 -10.64 -9.12
C ALA A 243 -14.90 -11.98 -8.42
N LYS A 244 -14.04 -12.20 -7.43
CA LYS A 244 -14.11 -13.32 -6.49
C LYS A 244 -14.16 -12.76 -5.07
N ILE A 245 -15.06 -13.29 -4.24
CA ILE A 245 -15.14 -12.94 -2.81
C ILE A 245 -14.97 -14.18 -1.97
N ALA A 246 -14.15 -14.09 -0.93
CA ALA A 246 -13.97 -15.13 0.06
C ALA A 246 -14.86 -14.83 1.27
N VAL A 247 -15.72 -15.74 1.62
CA VAL A 247 -16.68 -15.60 2.72
C VAL A 247 -16.49 -16.69 3.76
N TYR A 248 -16.58 -16.30 5.03
CA TYR A 248 -16.46 -17.19 6.18
C TYR A 248 -17.66 -17.00 7.11
N SER A 249 -18.18 -18.08 7.67
CA SER A 249 -19.24 -18.02 8.67
C SER A 249 -18.68 -18.30 10.06
N ASN A 250 -18.94 -17.41 11.01
CA ASN A 250 -18.65 -17.62 12.43
C ASN A 250 -19.59 -18.64 13.07
N ASP A 251 -20.76 -18.89 12.45
CA ASP A 251 -21.73 -19.87 12.87
C ASP A 251 -21.72 -21.07 11.91
N GLY A 252 -21.27 -22.22 12.37
CA GLY A 252 -21.20 -23.45 11.57
C GLY A 252 -22.57 -24.00 11.08
N ALA A 253 -23.69 -23.44 11.55
CA ALA A 253 -25.03 -23.80 11.08
C ALA A 253 -25.46 -23.01 9.83
N ILE A 254 -24.75 -21.94 9.48
CA ILE A 254 -25.09 -21.05 8.36
C ILE A 254 -24.11 -21.26 7.20
N ASP A 255 -24.65 -21.61 6.03
CA ASP A 255 -23.88 -21.64 4.77
C ASP A 255 -23.58 -20.21 4.30
N PRO A 256 -22.31 -19.76 4.33
CA PRO A 256 -21.96 -18.40 3.96
C PRO A 256 -22.19 -18.12 2.47
N VAL A 257 -21.99 -19.11 1.61
CA VAL A 257 -22.19 -18.98 0.16
C VAL A 257 -23.68 -18.84 -0.15
N GLY A 258 -24.50 -19.73 0.40
CA GLY A 258 -25.95 -19.70 0.20
C GLY A 258 -26.60 -18.41 0.70
N ALA A 259 -26.16 -17.89 1.84
CA ALA A 259 -26.65 -16.64 2.40
C ALA A 259 -26.32 -15.43 1.52
N CYS A 260 -25.08 -15.35 1.01
CA CYS A 260 -24.65 -14.28 0.12
C CYS A 260 -25.31 -14.36 -1.27
N VAL A 261 -25.56 -15.56 -1.79
CA VAL A 261 -26.30 -15.77 -3.05
C VAL A 261 -27.77 -15.35 -2.89
N GLY A 262 -28.38 -15.76 -1.78
CA GLY A 262 -29.78 -15.51 -1.49
C GLY A 262 -30.74 -16.36 -2.31
N MET A 263 -32.05 -16.23 -2.05
CA MET A 263 -33.06 -17.01 -2.76
C MET A 263 -33.01 -16.77 -4.27
N ARG A 264 -32.75 -17.84 -5.04
CA ARG A 264 -32.60 -17.80 -6.50
C ARG A 264 -31.58 -16.76 -7.00
N GLY A 265 -30.57 -16.45 -6.20
CA GLY A 265 -29.54 -15.48 -6.54
C GLY A 265 -29.95 -14.01 -6.43
N SER A 266 -31.04 -13.70 -5.72
CA SER A 266 -31.59 -12.33 -5.68
C SER A 266 -30.62 -11.32 -5.05
N ARG A 267 -29.89 -11.71 -3.98
CA ARG A 267 -28.94 -10.82 -3.28
C ARG A 267 -27.70 -10.54 -4.13
N VAL A 268 -27.05 -11.59 -4.62
CA VAL A 268 -25.89 -11.41 -5.51
C VAL A 268 -26.26 -10.66 -6.79
N GLN A 269 -27.46 -10.89 -7.34
CA GLN A 269 -27.93 -10.20 -8.54
C GLN A 269 -28.14 -8.69 -8.30
N ALA A 270 -28.54 -8.28 -7.09
CA ALA A 270 -28.65 -6.87 -6.72
C ALA A 270 -27.28 -6.19 -6.78
N VAL A 271 -26.23 -6.84 -6.23
CA VAL A 271 -24.85 -6.34 -6.30
C VAL A 271 -24.31 -6.34 -7.73
N VAL A 272 -24.55 -7.41 -8.50
CA VAL A 272 -24.17 -7.51 -9.92
C VAL A 272 -24.78 -6.38 -10.73
N ASN A 273 -26.05 -6.04 -10.50
CA ASN A 273 -26.74 -4.94 -11.21
C ASN A 273 -26.13 -3.58 -10.86
N GLU A 274 -25.81 -3.33 -9.59
CA GLU A 274 -25.12 -2.09 -9.16
C GLU A 274 -23.74 -1.95 -9.83
N LEU A 275 -23.03 -3.06 -10.02
CA LEU A 275 -21.70 -3.12 -10.62
C LEU A 275 -21.74 -3.30 -12.15
N GLN A 276 -22.88 -2.96 -12.81
CA GLN A 276 -23.05 -2.97 -14.25
C GLN A 276 -22.80 -4.33 -14.92
N GLY A 277 -23.16 -5.42 -14.24
CA GLY A 277 -23.08 -6.78 -14.77
C GLY A 277 -21.74 -7.47 -14.50
N GLU A 278 -20.93 -6.98 -13.54
CA GLU A 278 -19.73 -7.67 -13.06
C GLU A 278 -20.10 -9.04 -12.48
N ARG A 279 -19.47 -10.10 -12.99
CA ARG A 279 -19.74 -11.46 -12.51
C ARG A 279 -19.06 -11.67 -11.17
N ILE A 280 -19.79 -12.24 -10.20
CA ILE A 280 -19.28 -12.43 -8.84
C ILE A 280 -19.28 -13.92 -8.52
N ASP A 281 -18.09 -14.46 -8.23
CA ASP A 281 -17.90 -15.80 -7.72
C ASP A 281 -17.76 -15.72 -6.18
N ILE A 282 -18.64 -16.40 -5.46
CA ILE A 282 -18.63 -16.45 -3.99
C ILE A 282 -17.98 -17.76 -3.56
N ILE A 283 -16.90 -17.67 -2.79
CA ILE A 283 -16.00 -18.77 -2.46
C ILE A 283 -15.99 -18.94 -0.94
N PRO A 284 -16.19 -20.15 -0.42
CA PRO A 284 -16.01 -20.40 1.00
C PRO A 284 -14.53 -20.27 1.37
N PHE A 285 -14.24 -19.47 2.37
CA PHE A 285 -12.89 -19.35 2.92
C PHE A 285 -12.59 -20.54 3.84
N THR A 286 -11.40 -21.08 3.74
CA THR A 286 -10.84 -22.11 4.62
C THR A 286 -9.41 -21.71 4.98
N GLU A 287 -8.97 -22.06 6.20
CA GLU A 287 -7.60 -21.81 6.66
C GLU A 287 -6.56 -22.67 5.92
N ASP A 288 -7.00 -23.84 5.40
CA ASP A 288 -6.17 -24.69 4.55
C ASP A 288 -6.00 -24.04 3.17
N ALA A 289 -4.77 -23.62 2.87
CA ALA A 289 -4.40 -22.93 1.64
C ALA A 289 -4.71 -23.78 0.39
N ALA A 290 -4.45 -25.09 0.44
CA ALA A 290 -4.72 -26.00 -0.68
C ALA A 290 -6.20 -26.03 -1.02
N THR A 291 -7.06 -26.28 -0.02
CA THR A 291 -8.51 -26.31 -0.19
C THR A 291 -9.06 -24.95 -0.63
N PHE A 292 -8.52 -23.86 -0.09
CA PHE A 292 -8.95 -22.52 -0.46
C PHE A 292 -8.65 -22.21 -1.93
N ILE A 293 -7.47 -22.58 -2.42
CA ILE A 293 -7.09 -22.36 -3.81
C ILE A 293 -7.90 -23.23 -4.77
N VAL A 294 -8.16 -24.51 -4.42
CA VAL A 294 -9.06 -25.36 -5.20
C VAL A 294 -10.44 -24.71 -5.36
N ASN A 295 -10.99 -24.17 -4.27
CA ASN A 295 -12.26 -23.45 -4.31
C ASN A 295 -12.14 -22.14 -5.13
N ALA A 296 -11.02 -21.42 -5.00
CA ALA A 296 -10.80 -20.16 -5.70
C ALA A 296 -10.63 -20.32 -7.22
N LEU A 297 -10.17 -21.47 -7.69
CA LEU A 297 -10.01 -21.76 -9.13
C LEU A 297 -11.29 -22.24 -9.80
N GLN A 298 -12.34 -22.54 -9.04
CA GLN A 298 -13.63 -22.90 -9.65
C GLN A 298 -14.02 -21.89 -10.74
N PRO A 299 -14.62 -22.37 -11.87
CA PRO A 299 -15.21 -23.70 -12.09
C PRO A 299 -14.25 -24.77 -12.64
N ALA A 300 -12.92 -24.53 -12.67
CA ALA A 300 -11.97 -25.54 -13.08
C ALA A 300 -11.81 -26.63 -12.01
N GLU A 301 -11.67 -27.88 -12.45
CA GLU A 301 -11.36 -29.02 -11.59
C GLU A 301 -9.85 -29.13 -11.41
N VAL A 302 -9.40 -29.30 -10.18
CA VAL A 302 -7.99 -29.43 -9.79
C VAL A 302 -7.70 -30.87 -9.42
N ALA A 303 -6.66 -31.45 -10.00
CA ALA A 303 -6.24 -32.83 -9.71
C ALA A 303 -5.32 -32.89 -8.48
N LYS A 304 -4.36 -31.95 -8.36
CA LYS A 304 -3.37 -31.92 -7.29
C LYS A 304 -2.93 -30.49 -6.99
N VAL A 305 -2.60 -30.23 -5.73
CA VAL A 305 -1.99 -28.96 -5.28
C VAL A 305 -0.69 -29.29 -4.56
N VAL A 306 0.37 -28.58 -4.88
CA VAL A 306 1.68 -28.64 -4.22
C VAL A 306 1.98 -27.26 -3.66
N ILE A 307 2.23 -27.19 -2.36
CA ILE A 307 2.50 -25.93 -1.65
C ILE A 307 4.02 -25.81 -1.48
N ASP A 308 4.58 -24.68 -1.89
CA ASP A 308 5.95 -24.27 -1.61
C ASP A 308 5.90 -23.06 -0.66
N GLU A 309 5.96 -23.34 0.63
CA GLU A 309 5.88 -22.31 1.68
C GLU A 309 7.13 -21.41 1.68
N ALA A 310 8.29 -21.92 1.22
CA ALA A 310 9.52 -21.14 1.22
C ALA A 310 9.52 -20.00 0.21
N ASN A 311 8.73 -20.13 -0.86
CA ASN A 311 8.66 -19.16 -1.95
C ASN A 311 7.29 -18.49 -2.10
N ASP A 312 6.37 -18.70 -1.16
CA ASP A 312 4.96 -18.26 -1.23
C ASP A 312 4.28 -18.66 -2.56
N ARG A 313 4.61 -19.87 -3.05
CA ARG A 313 4.14 -20.39 -4.32
C ARG A 313 3.28 -21.63 -4.14
N ILE A 314 2.28 -21.74 -5.00
CA ILE A 314 1.46 -22.95 -5.08
C ILE A 314 1.38 -23.39 -6.52
N GLU A 315 1.80 -24.63 -6.75
CA GLU A 315 1.63 -25.30 -8.03
C GLU A 315 0.32 -26.08 -8.05
N VAL A 316 -0.48 -25.83 -9.05
CA VAL A 316 -1.79 -26.46 -9.22
C VAL A 316 -1.77 -27.30 -10.49
N VAL A 317 -1.96 -28.59 -10.33
CA VAL A 317 -2.04 -29.53 -11.46
C VAL A 317 -3.49 -29.73 -11.84
N VAL A 318 -3.80 -29.51 -13.10
CA VAL A 318 -5.16 -29.63 -13.64
C VAL A 318 -5.16 -30.63 -14.82
N PRO A 319 -6.28 -31.33 -15.06
CA PRO A 319 -6.46 -32.08 -16.30
C PRO A 319 -6.30 -31.17 -17.53
N ASP A 320 -5.75 -31.70 -18.61
CA ASP A 320 -5.45 -30.93 -19.83
C ASP A 320 -6.68 -30.20 -20.38
N GLU A 321 -7.85 -30.82 -20.30
CA GLU A 321 -9.14 -30.23 -20.71
C GLU A 321 -9.53 -29.01 -19.87
N GLN A 322 -9.08 -28.94 -18.61
CA GLN A 322 -9.40 -27.88 -17.66
C GLN A 322 -8.41 -26.71 -17.66
N LEU A 323 -7.25 -26.85 -18.31
CA LEU A 323 -6.20 -25.82 -18.32
C LEU A 323 -6.73 -24.44 -18.75
N SER A 324 -7.45 -24.38 -19.87
CA SER A 324 -8.01 -23.13 -20.38
C SER A 324 -9.02 -22.49 -19.44
N LEU A 325 -9.74 -23.30 -18.65
CA LEU A 325 -10.72 -22.85 -17.67
C LEU A 325 -10.03 -22.35 -16.39
N ALA A 326 -9.00 -23.07 -15.93
CA ALA A 326 -8.20 -22.72 -14.77
C ALA A 326 -7.48 -21.39 -14.97
N ILE A 327 -6.81 -21.20 -16.10
CA ILE A 327 -6.17 -19.94 -16.46
C ILE A 327 -7.23 -18.84 -16.68
N GLY A 328 -8.29 -19.17 -17.40
CA GLY A 328 -9.32 -18.24 -17.79
C GLY A 328 -8.89 -17.29 -18.91
N ARG A 329 -9.82 -16.47 -19.38
CA ARG A 329 -9.57 -15.52 -20.48
C ARG A 329 -8.48 -14.51 -20.08
N ARG A 330 -7.34 -14.49 -20.76
CA ARG A 330 -6.18 -13.63 -20.48
C ARG A 330 -5.64 -13.78 -19.06
N GLY A 331 -5.69 -14.97 -18.50
CA GLY A 331 -5.23 -15.22 -17.12
C GLY A 331 -6.13 -14.65 -16.03
N GLN A 332 -7.38 -14.29 -16.34
CA GLN A 332 -8.27 -13.64 -15.39
C GLN A 332 -8.59 -14.51 -14.19
N ASN A 333 -8.85 -15.82 -14.40
CA ASN A 333 -9.26 -16.69 -13.30
C ASN A 333 -8.12 -16.94 -12.31
N VAL A 334 -6.92 -17.29 -12.83
CA VAL A 334 -5.74 -17.50 -11.97
C VAL A 334 -5.31 -16.22 -11.28
N ARG A 335 -5.30 -15.07 -11.98
CA ARG A 335 -4.94 -13.77 -11.39
C ARG A 335 -5.89 -13.38 -10.24
N LEU A 336 -7.20 -13.58 -10.41
CA LEU A 336 -8.16 -13.31 -9.35
C LEU A 336 -8.01 -14.28 -8.18
N ALA A 337 -7.71 -15.55 -8.44
CA ALA A 337 -7.45 -16.55 -7.40
C ALA A 337 -6.17 -16.19 -6.61
N SER A 338 -5.09 -15.82 -7.31
CA SER A 338 -3.84 -15.36 -6.71
C SER A 338 -4.04 -14.10 -5.85
N GLN A 339 -4.75 -13.09 -6.35
CA GLN A 339 -5.08 -11.87 -5.58
C GLN A 339 -5.96 -12.14 -4.36
N LEU A 340 -6.85 -13.15 -4.45
CA LEU A 340 -7.76 -13.50 -3.37
C LEU A 340 -7.04 -14.24 -2.23
N SER A 341 -6.11 -15.13 -2.59
CA SER A 341 -5.36 -15.98 -1.65
C SER A 341 -4.08 -15.36 -1.12
N GLY A 342 -3.50 -14.41 -1.86
CA GLY A 342 -2.18 -13.85 -1.58
C GLY A 342 -1.01 -14.70 -2.09
N TRP A 343 -1.26 -15.91 -2.62
CA TRP A 343 -0.25 -16.83 -3.11
C TRP A 343 0.03 -16.64 -4.61
N ALA A 344 1.27 -16.84 -5.02
CA ALA A 344 1.61 -17.00 -6.43
C ALA A 344 1.15 -18.39 -6.90
N ILE A 345 0.27 -18.42 -7.93
CA ILE A 345 -0.31 -19.69 -8.42
C ILE A 345 0.26 -20.00 -9.80
N ASP A 346 0.94 -21.14 -9.91
CA ASP A 346 1.39 -21.71 -11.16
C ASP A 346 0.50 -22.89 -11.56
N ILE A 347 0.01 -22.87 -12.80
CA ILE A 347 -0.89 -23.90 -13.29
C ILE A 347 -0.14 -24.79 -14.29
N LEU A 348 -0.12 -26.09 -14.02
CA LEU A 348 0.49 -27.12 -14.84
C LEU A 348 -0.58 -28.12 -15.28
N THR A 349 -0.36 -28.75 -16.43
CA THR A 349 -1.16 -29.91 -16.81
C THR A 349 -0.59 -31.19 -16.18
N GLU A 350 -1.42 -32.25 -16.12
CA GLU A 350 -0.97 -33.56 -15.66
C GLU A 350 0.18 -34.11 -16.56
N GLU A 351 0.13 -33.81 -17.87
CA GLU A 351 1.19 -34.19 -18.82
C GLU A 351 2.51 -33.46 -18.49
N GLN A 352 2.45 -32.12 -18.30
CA GLN A 352 3.64 -31.31 -17.96
C GLN A 352 4.25 -31.72 -16.63
N GLU A 353 3.43 -32.01 -15.64
CA GLU A 353 3.89 -32.46 -14.32
C GLU A 353 4.51 -33.84 -14.40
N SER A 354 3.92 -34.76 -15.20
CA SER A 354 4.47 -36.08 -15.45
C SER A 354 5.81 -36.01 -16.19
N GLU A 355 5.92 -35.18 -17.25
CA GLU A 355 7.18 -34.97 -17.97
C GLU A 355 8.25 -34.38 -17.03
N ARG A 356 7.93 -33.39 -16.24
CA ARG A 356 8.86 -32.77 -15.25
C ARG A 356 9.38 -33.84 -14.28
N ARG A 357 8.49 -34.65 -13.70
CA ARG A 357 8.88 -35.71 -12.78
C ARG A 357 9.77 -36.77 -13.47
N GLN A 358 9.48 -37.10 -14.73
CA GLN A 358 10.32 -38.03 -15.45
C GLN A 358 11.72 -37.47 -15.71
N VAL A 359 11.83 -36.18 -16.01
CA VAL A 359 13.12 -35.49 -16.18
C VAL A 359 13.88 -35.46 -14.85
N GLU A 360 13.23 -35.01 -13.77
CA GLU A 360 13.82 -34.96 -12.44
C GLU A 360 14.27 -36.35 -11.95
N PHE A 361 13.43 -37.37 -12.15
CA PHE A 361 13.75 -38.73 -11.81
C PHE A 361 14.98 -39.23 -12.58
N LYS A 362 15.05 -38.92 -13.86
CA LYS A 362 16.18 -39.30 -14.71
C LYS A 362 17.47 -38.56 -14.29
N GLU A 363 17.40 -37.26 -14.07
CA GLU A 363 18.55 -36.45 -13.62
C GLU A 363 19.09 -36.96 -12.28
N ARG A 364 18.20 -37.23 -11.30
CA ARG A 364 18.57 -37.77 -9.98
C ARG A 364 19.16 -39.18 -10.13
N SER A 365 18.57 -40.03 -10.98
CA SER A 365 19.12 -41.36 -11.25
C SER A 365 20.51 -41.29 -11.90
N GLU A 366 20.72 -40.40 -12.86
CA GLU A 366 22.02 -40.18 -13.49
C GLU A 366 23.06 -39.65 -12.48
N LEU A 367 22.65 -38.77 -11.56
CA LEU A 367 23.48 -38.25 -10.46
C LEU A 367 23.99 -39.44 -9.58
N PHE A 368 23.08 -40.31 -9.15
CA PHE A 368 23.45 -41.48 -8.33
C PHE A 368 24.27 -42.50 -9.09
N MET A 369 23.98 -42.77 -10.36
CA MET A 369 24.78 -43.65 -11.20
C MET A 369 26.23 -43.17 -11.30
N VAL A 370 26.44 -41.88 -11.57
CA VAL A 370 27.78 -41.30 -11.73
C VAL A 370 28.49 -41.14 -10.38
N GLY A 371 27.78 -40.70 -9.36
CA GLY A 371 28.37 -40.39 -8.07
C GLY A 371 28.68 -41.62 -7.21
N LEU A 372 27.82 -42.64 -7.26
CA LEU A 372 27.97 -43.87 -6.47
C LEU A 372 28.62 -45.01 -7.26
N ASP A 373 28.81 -44.82 -8.58
CA ASP A 373 29.28 -45.88 -9.50
C ASP A 373 28.42 -47.15 -9.37
N VAL A 374 27.10 -46.99 -9.51
CA VAL A 374 26.09 -48.05 -9.37
C VAL A 374 25.30 -48.26 -10.66
N ASP A 375 24.65 -49.40 -10.75
CA ASP A 375 23.76 -49.72 -11.86
C ASP A 375 22.51 -48.84 -11.84
N GLU A 376 21.90 -48.65 -13.01
CA GLU A 376 20.65 -47.89 -13.17
C GLU A 376 19.53 -48.37 -12.22
N MET A 377 19.45 -49.69 -11.97
CA MET A 377 18.44 -50.27 -11.08
C MET A 377 18.60 -49.79 -9.63
N ILE A 378 19.83 -49.74 -9.11
CA ILE A 378 20.14 -49.26 -7.76
C ILE A 378 19.88 -47.76 -7.65
N ALA A 379 20.30 -46.98 -8.65
CA ALA A 379 20.07 -45.55 -8.72
C ALA A 379 18.54 -45.21 -8.73
N GLN A 380 17.78 -45.90 -9.58
CA GLN A 380 16.32 -45.75 -9.64
C GLN A 380 15.63 -46.15 -8.32
N LEU A 381 16.13 -47.17 -7.65
CA LEU A 381 15.61 -47.60 -6.35
C LEU A 381 15.82 -46.53 -5.28
N LEU A 382 17.01 -45.91 -5.20
CA LEU A 382 17.30 -44.81 -4.30
C LEU A 382 16.36 -43.64 -4.54
N VAL A 383 16.17 -43.23 -5.81
CA VAL A 383 15.23 -42.13 -6.14
C VAL A 383 13.77 -42.49 -5.78
N SER A 384 13.36 -43.76 -5.99
CA SER A 384 11.99 -44.22 -5.67
C SER A 384 11.71 -44.26 -4.16
N GLU A 385 12.73 -44.45 -3.32
CA GLU A 385 12.67 -44.40 -1.87
C GLU A 385 12.75 -42.95 -1.30
N GLY A 386 12.92 -41.96 -2.20
CA GLY A 386 12.83 -40.55 -1.84
C GLY A 386 14.17 -39.87 -1.62
N PHE A 387 15.30 -40.47 -1.92
CA PHE A 387 16.60 -39.81 -1.86
C PHE A 387 16.73 -38.81 -3.02
N GLU A 388 17.09 -37.59 -2.70
CA GLU A 388 17.23 -36.51 -3.68
C GLU A 388 18.66 -36.07 -3.91
N THR A 389 19.51 -36.19 -2.89
CA THR A 389 20.89 -35.66 -2.89
C THR A 389 21.92 -36.73 -2.48
N MET A 390 23.18 -36.50 -2.86
CA MET A 390 24.31 -37.33 -2.41
C MET A 390 24.58 -37.23 -0.93
N GLU A 391 24.34 -36.03 -0.36
CA GLU A 391 24.48 -35.78 1.05
C GLU A 391 23.53 -36.66 1.87
N GLU A 392 22.28 -36.79 1.44
CA GLU A 392 21.30 -37.66 2.08
C GLU A 392 21.81 -39.10 2.15
N VAL A 393 22.22 -39.64 1.03
CA VAL A 393 22.76 -41.02 0.98
C VAL A 393 24.01 -41.17 1.84
N GLY A 394 24.91 -40.15 1.84
CA GLY A 394 26.16 -40.17 2.61
C GLY A 394 26.01 -40.10 4.11
N TYR A 395 24.96 -39.46 4.61
CA TYR A 395 24.80 -39.10 6.04
C TYR A 395 23.54 -39.67 6.71
N VAL A 396 22.65 -40.32 5.98
CA VAL A 396 21.46 -41.00 6.56
C VAL A 396 21.89 -42.14 7.49
N ALA A 397 21.01 -42.57 8.40
CA ALA A 397 21.27 -43.73 9.24
C ALA A 397 21.37 -45.02 8.39
N ILE A 398 22.31 -45.91 8.69
CA ILE A 398 22.50 -47.18 7.92
C ILE A 398 21.22 -48.02 7.96
N ASP A 399 20.49 -47.99 9.07
CA ASP A 399 19.22 -48.71 9.23
C ASP A 399 18.17 -48.28 8.21
N ASP A 400 18.15 -47.02 7.80
CA ASP A 400 17.22 -46.48 6.79
C ASP A 400 17.56 -47.05 5.39
N LEU A 401 18.85 -47.08 5.03
CA LEU A 401 19.28 -47.70 3.78
C LEU A 401 19.05 -49.21 3.76
N THR A 402 19.26 -49.92 4.87
CA THR A 402 19.01 -51.36 4.95
C THR A 402 17.51 -51.68 4.99
N SER A 403 16.64 -50.73 5.28
CA SER A 403 15.19 -50.94 5.18
C SER A 403 14.68 -51.03 3.74
N ILE A 404 15.49 -50.59 2.76
CA ILE A 404 15.18 -50.65 1.32
C ILE A 404 15.28 -52.09 0.85
N GLU A 405 14.26 -52.57 0.17
CA GLU A 405 14.19 -53.93 -0.31
C GLU A 405 15.31 -54.20 -1.37
N GLY A 406 16.26 -55.07 -1.01
CA GLY A 406 17.41 -55.39 -1.85
C GLY A 406 18.75 -54.84 -1.38
N PHE A 407 18.80 -54.05 -0.32
CA PHE A 407 20.04 -53.57 0.29
C PHE A 407 20.36 -54.35 1.58
N ASP A 408 21.56 -54.92 1.64
CA ASP A 408 22.10 -55.47 2.87
C ASP A 408 23.02 -54.44 3.56
N ALA A 409 23.47 -54.77 4.77
CA ALA A 409 24.30 -53.85 5.55
C ALA A 409 25.64 -53.53 4.89
N GLU A 410 26.20 -54.50 4.14
CA GLU A 410 27.47 -54.32 3.42
C GLU A 410 27.29 -53.36 2.23
N THR A 411 26.21 -53.53 1.47
CA THR A 411 25.87 -52.64 0.34
C THR A 411 25.55 -51.22 0.85
N ALA A 412 24.83 -51.07 1.98
CA ALA A 412 24.52 -49.77 2.56
C ALA A 412 25.78 -49.01 3.02
N GLU A 413 26.71 -49.69 3.70
CA GLU A 413 28.01 -49.11 4.09
C GLU A 413 28.86 -48.72 2.87
N GLU A 414 28.86 -49.54 1.81
CA GLU A 414 29.58 -49.23 0.59
C GLU A 414 28.99 -48.00 -0.14
N LEU A 415 27.68 -47.91 -0.25
CA LEU A 415 27.00 -46.75 -0.85
C LEU A 415 27.29 -45.46 -0.08
N GLN A 416 27.23 -45.50 1.23
CA GLN A 416 27.58 -44.34 2.06
C GLN A 416 29.05 -43.92 1.88
N THR A 417 29.95 -44.88 1.81
CA THR A 417 31.37 -44.61 1.62
C THR A 417 31.63 -43.96 0.26
N ARG A 418 31.03 -44.48 -0.80
CA ARG A 418 31.13 -43.93 -2.15
C ARG A 418 30.49 -42.52 -2.23
N ALA A 419 29.36 -42.30 -1.59
CA ALA A 419 28.73 -40.99 -1.53
C ALA A 419 29.64 -39.94 -0.85
N ARG A 420 30.26 -40.29 0.28
CA ARG A 420 31.22 -39.41 0.98
C ARG A 420 32.47 -39.16 0.15
N GLU A 421 33.04 -40.16 -0.48
CA GLU A 421 34.20 -40.00 -1.38
C GLU A 421 33.88 -39.08 -2.57
N TYR A 422 32.70 -39.22 -3.15
CA TYR A 422 32.24 -38.36 -4.24
C TYR A 422 32.07 -36.92 -3.78
N LEU A 423 31.42 -36.68 -2.61
CA LEU A 423 31.27 -35.34 -2.02
C LEU A 423 32.63 -34.71 -1.70
N GLU A 424 33.58 -35.48 -1.14
CA GLU A 424 34.94 -34.99 -0.90
C GLU A 424 35.67 -34.62 -2.20
N LYS A 425 35.49 -35.42 -3.26
CA LYS A 425 36.07 -35.14 -4.56
C LYS A 425 35.52 -33.85 -5.15
N ILE A 426 34.20 -33.69 -5.17
CA ILE A 426 33.55 -32.44 -5.63
C ILE A 426 34.01 -31.25 -4.80
N ALA A 427 34.04 -31.37 -3.47
CA ALA A 427 34.52 -30.30 -2.59
C ALA A 427 35.97 -29.90 -2.88
N LYS A 428 36.85 -30.88 -3.17
CA LYS A 428 38.24 -30.61 -3.57
C LYS A 428 38.30 -29.90 -4.92
N GLU A 429 37.56 -30.38 -5.94
CA GLU A 429 37.50 -29.76 -7.26
C GLU A 429 36.96 -28.34 -7.21
N GLN A 430 35.90 -28.11 -6.47
CA GLN A 430 35.33 -26.78 -6.28
C GLN A 430 36.29 -25.84 -5.53
N ASN A 431 36.97 -26.35 -4.50
CA ASN A 431 37.96 -25.56 -3.76
C ASN A 431 39.19 -25.21 -4.62
N GLU A 432 39.61 -26.14 -5.53
CA GLU A 432 40.66 -25.85 -6.51
C GLU A 432 40.21 -24.77 -7.50
N LYS A 433 38.98 -24.86 -8.04
CA LYS A 433 38.38 -23.82 -8.91
C LYS A 433 38.30 -22.48 -8.22
N ARG A 434 37.80 -22.42 -6.97
CA ARG A 434 37.75 -21.20 -6.15
C ARG A 434 39.12 -20.57 -6.00
N ARG A 435 40.14 -21.36 -5.61
CA ARG A 435 41.54 -20.89 -5.46
C ARG A 435 42.15 -20.42 -6.76
N ALA A 436 41.84 -21.11 -7.87
CA ALA A 436 42.30 -20.71 -9.19
C ALA A 436 41.66 -19.38 -9.63
N ALA A 437 40.42 -19.13 -9.24
CA ALA A 437 39.72 -17.87 -9.46
C ALA A 437 40.19 -16.74 -8.49
N GLY A 438 41.00 -17.04 -7.49
CA GLY A 438 41.60 -16.07 -6.59
C GLY A 438 40.72 -15.68 -5.38
N VAL A 439 39.63 -16.37 -5.11
CA VAL A 439 38.74 -16.08 -3.99
C VAL A 439 39.42 -16.46 -2.67
N HIS A 440 39.43 -15.52 -1.73
CA HIS A 440 40.09 -15.68 -0.44
C HIS A 440 39.36 -16.69 0.47
N ASP A 441 40.11 -17.37 1.34
CA ASP A 441 39.55 -18.38 2.25
C ASP A 441 38.54 -17.77 3.26
N ASN A 442 38.67 -16.47 3.62
CA ASN A 442 37.78 -15.76 4.52
C ASN A 442 36.36 -15.54 3.97
N VAL A 443 36.15 -15.65 2.65
CA VAL A 443 34.83 -15.57 2.03
C VAL A 443 33.96 -16.79 2.41
N LEU A 444 34.58 -17.97 2.57
CA LEU A 444 33.87 -19.18 3.04
C LEU A 444 33.45 -19.13 4.52
N GLU A 445 34.01 -18.19 5.29
CA GLU A 445 33.62 -18.00 6.67
C GLU A 445 32.36 -17.12 6.84
N ILE A 446 31.83 -16.60 5.74
CA ILE A 446 30.55 -15.89 5.74
C ILE A 446 29.46 -16.96 5.78
N GLU A 447 28.61 -16.91 6.79
CA GLU A 447 27.49 -17.84 6.95
C GLU A 447 26.51 -17.71 5.76
N GLY A 448 26.22 -18.84 5.11
CA GLY A 448 25.42 -18.90 3.88
C GLY A 448 26.25 -18.97 2.60
N VAL A 449 27.57 -18.78 2.66
CA VAL A 449 28.47 -18.98 1.50
C VAL A 449 28.96 -20.42 1.45
N THR A 450 28.50 -21.16 0.47
CA THR A 450 28.98 -22.53 0.16
C THR A 450 30.10 -22.50 -0.88
N LEU A 451 30.81 -23.62 -1.06
CA LEU A 451 31.87 -23.73 -2.08
C LEU A 451 31.38 -23.40 -3.50
N PRO A 452 30.21 -23.89 -3.98
CA PRO A 452 29.65 -23.47 -5.26
C PRO A 452 29.42 -21.96 -5.39
N ILE A 453 28.89 -21.33 -4.35
CA ILE A 453 28.67 -19.88 -4.30
C ILE A 453 30.01 -19.14 -4.40
N ALA A 454 31.01 -19.59 -3.65
CA ALA A 454 32.35 -18.98 -3.69
C ALA A 454 33.03 -19.14 -5.07
N VAL A 455 32.79 -20.22 -5.80
CA VAL A 455 33.25 -20.37 -7.19
C VAL A 455 32.57 -19.37 -8.10
N LYS A 456 31.26 -19.18 -7.96
CA LYS A 456 30.51 -18.18 -8.74
C LYS A 456 30.96 -16.75 -8.43
N PHE A 457 31.26 -16.43 -7.20
CA PHE A 457 31.89 -15.16 -6.84
C PHE A 457 33.21 -14.96 -7.59
N GLY A 458 34.05 -15.99 -7.64
CA GLY A 458 35.32 -15.92 -8.38
C GLY A 458 35.16 -15.76 -9.89
N GLU A 459 34.14 -16.35 -10.51
CA GLU A 459 33.80 -16.18 -11.93
C GLU A 459 33.37 -14.73 -12.25
N ASN A 460 32.85 -14.00 -11.27
CA ASN A 460 32.39 -12.61 -11.39
C ASN A 460 33.35 -11.59 -10.72
N GLU A 461 34.61 -11.97 -10.50
CA GLU A 461 35.67 -11.11 -9.94
C GLU A 461 35.39 -10.61 -8.50
N VAL A 462 34.49 -11.25 -7.76
CA VAL A 462 34.22 -11.00 -6.34
C VAL A 462 35.16 -11.89 -5.52
N LEU A 463 36.27 -11.34 -5.03
CA LEU A 463 37.38 -12.16 -4.50
C LEU A 463 37.52 -12.07 -2.98
N SER A 464 37.05 -11.00 -2.37
CA SER A 464 37.24 -10.72 -0.93
C SER A 464 35.91 -10.56 -0.21
N VAL A 465 35.96 -10.56 1.15
CA VAL A 465 34.79 -10.28 1.99
C VAL A 465 34.28 -8.85 1.76
N GLU A 466 35.20 -7.91 1.51
CA GLU A 466 34.88 -6.52 1.22
C GLU A 466 34.13 -6.36 -0.12
N ASP A 467 34.51 -7.18 -1.12
CA ASP A 467 33.80 -7.17 -2.40
C ASP A 467 32.36 -7.69 -2.23
N VAL A 468 32.15 -8.77 -1.48
CA VAL A 468 30.81 -9.30 -1.18
C VAL A 468 30.00 -8.28 -0.36
N ALA A 469 30.62 -7.61 0.62
CA ALA A 469 29.99 -6.59 1.43
C ALA A 469 29.57 -5.35 0.63
N GLY A 470 30.22 -5.08 -0.50
CA GLY A 470 29.94 -3.98 -1.42
C GLY A 470 28.76 -4.23 -2.34
N LEU A 471 28.30 -5.47 -2.49
CA LEU A 471 27.18 -5.82 -3.36
C LEU A 471 25.82 -5.33 -2.83
N VAL A 472 24.85 -5.27 -3.72
CA VAL A 472 23.44 -5.07 -3.37
C VAL A 472 22.64 -6.34 -3.71
N PRO A 473 21.46 -6.58 -3.11
CA PRO A 473 20.66 -7.78 -3.36
C PRO A 473 20.36 -8.05 -4.84
N ASP A 474 20.18 -6.98 -5.62
CA ASP A 474 19.92 -7.06 -7.07
C ASP A 474 21.14 -7.58 -7.86
N ASP A 475 22.37 -7.30 -7.40
CA ASP A 475 23.59 -7.85 -8.03
C ASP A 475 23.66 -9.38 -7.87
N LEU A 476 23.14 -9.92 -6.77
CA LEU A 476 23.11 -11.36 -6.51
C LEU A 476 21.99 -12.07 -7.26
N ARG A 477 20.81 -11.46 -7.32
CA ARG A 477 19.58 -12.09 -7.84
C ARG A 477 19.30 -11.78 -9.31
N GLY A 478 19.92 -10.73 -9.85
CA GLY A 478 19.52 -10.13 -11.11
C GLY A 478 18.28 -9.25 -11.00
N TYR A 479 18.10 -8.38 -11.97
CA TYR A 479 16.97 -7.47 -12.00
C TYR A 479 16.50 -7.20 -13.42
N THR A 480 15.23 -6.78 -13.55
CA THR A 480 14.65 -6.43 -14.84
C THR A 480 14.38 -4.93 -14.91
N GLU A 481 15.07 -4.24 -15.80
CA GLU A 481 14.88 -2.81 -16.06
C GLU A 481 14.15 -2.58 -17.40
N VAL A 482 13.38 -1.49 -17.48
CA VAL A 482 12.74 -1.08 -18.72
C VAL A 482 13.60 0.00 -19.38
N LYS A 483 14.44 -0.39 -20.35
CA LYS A 483 15.23 0.53 -21.17
C LYS A 483 14.53 0.73 -22.54
N ASN A 484 14.19 1.99 -22.86
CA ASN A 484 13.52 2.37 -24.13
C ASN A 484 12.18 1.67 -24.43
N GLY A 485 11.45 1.20 -23.39
CA GLY A 485 10.17 0.50 -23.55
C GLY A 485 10.30 -1.02 -23.73
N GLU A 486 11.49 -1.57 -23.75
CA GLU A 486 11.76 -3.02 -23.73
C GLU A 486 12.23 -3.44 -22.33
N LYS A 487 11.76 -4.60 -21.88
CA LYS A 487 12.24 -5.22 -20.64
C LYS A 487 13.57 -5.89 -20.93
N VAL A 488 14.62 -5.39 -20.30
CA VAL A 488 15.97 -5.99 -20.33
C VAL A 488 16.20 -6.62 -18.97
N HIS A 489 16.50 -7.93 -18.96
CA HIS A 489 16.93 -8.66 -17.76
C HIS A 489 18.45 -8.60 -17.68
N GLU A 490 18.97 -8.23 -16.52
CA GLU A 490 20.40 -8.33 -16.20
C GLU A 490 20.57 -9.48 -15.20
N ASP A 491 21.37 -10.48 -15.60
CA ASP A 491 21.57 -11.70 -14.83
C ASP A 491 22.32 -11.41 -13.52
N GLY A 492 21.88 -12.00 -12.42
CA GLY A 492 22.54 -11.88 -11.12
C GLY A 492 23.68 -12.90 -10.95
N ILE A 493 24.68 -12.57 -10.12
CA ILE A 493 25.83 -13.44 -9.83
C ILE A 493 25.39 -14.81 -9.30
N LEU A 494 24.34 -14.85 -8.48
CA LEU A 494 23.81 -16.05 -7.83
C LEU A 494 22.39 -16.40 -8.31
N GLU A 495 21.97 -15.95 -9.47
CA GLU A 495 20.63 -16.21 -10.00
C GLU A 495 20.30 -17.72 -10.12
N GLU A 496 21.30 -18.54 -10.46
CA GLU A 496 21.18 -20.00 -10.53
C GLU A 496 20.77 -20.63 -9.19
N PHE A 497 21.11 -19.99 -8.06
CA PHE A 497 20.78 -20.46 -6.72
C PHE A 497 19.39 -19.99 -6.23
N LYS A 498 18.68 -19.19 -7.02
CA LYS A 498 17.29 -18.71 -6.75
C LYS A 498 17.12 -18.16 -5.34
N LEU A 499 18.08 -17.35 -4.86
CA LEU A 499 18.04 -16.77 -3.52
C LEU A 499 16.82 -15.83 -3.37
N SER A 500 16.12 -15.92 -2.24
CA SER A 500 15.12 -14.93 -1.89
C SER A 500 15.77 -13.56 -1.60
N GLU A 501 15.00 -12.48 -1.65
CA GLU A 501 15.50 -11.14 -1.33
C GLU A 501 16.04 -11.04 0.10
N GLU A 502 15.37 -11.71 1.03
CA GLU A 502 15.78 -11.80 2.43
C GLU A 502 17.10 -12.55 2.57
N ASN A 503 17.26 -13.70 1.89
CA ASN A 503 18.50 -14.48 1.94
C ASN A 503 19.67 -13.73 1.27
N ALA A 504 19.44 -13.06 0.14
CA ALA A 504 20.46 -12.23 -0.51
C ALA A 504 20.89 -11.06 0.38
N THR A 505 19.91 -10.36 0.98
CA THR A 505 20.17 -9.27 1.93
C THR A 505 20.91 -9.77 3.16
N SER A 506 20.49 -10.88 3.75
CA SER A 506 21.13 -11.48 4.94
C SER A 506 22.58 -11.87 4.66
N LEU A 507 22.86 -12.47 3.49
CA LEU A 507 24.22 -12.84 3.09
C LEU A 507 25.13 -11.61 2.99
N ILE A 508 24.66 -10.52 2.35
CA ILE A 508 25.41 -9.27 2.23
C ILE A 508 25.63 -8.62 3.60
N MET A 509 24.61 -8.62 4.45
CA MET A 509 24.73 -8.05 5.80
C MET A 509 25.75 -8.81 6.66
N ARG A 510 25.77 -10.15 6.60
CA ARG A 510 26.77 -10.99 7.26
C ARG A 510 28.19 -10.72 6.72
N ALA A 511 28.32 -10.50 5.39
CA ALA A 511 29.57 -10.07 4.79
C ALA A 511 30.04 -8.71 5.32
N ARG A 512 29.12 -7.74 5.49
CA ARG A 512 29.43 -6.40 6.05
C ARG A 512 29.88 -6.46 7.51
N VAL A 513 29.27 -7.33 8.33
CA VAL A 513 29.73 -7.59 9.69
C VAL A 513 31.12 -8.18 9.68
N LYS A 514 31.37 -9.19 8.83
CA LYS A 514 32.68 -9.84 8.70
C LYS A 514 33.77 -8.88 8.20
N ALA A 515 33.41 -7.94 7.31
CA ALA A 515 34.28 -6.85 6.86
C ALA A 515 34.50 -5.75 7.91
N GLY A 516 33.75 -5.76 9.02
CA GLY A 516 33.82 -4.75 10.07
C GLY A 516 33.18 -3.40 9.68
N TRP A 517 32.27 -3.38 8.72
CA TRP A 517 31.55 -2.17 8.30
C TRP A 517 30.36 -1.84 9.20
N ILE A 518 29.76 -2.88 9.80
CA ILE A 518 28.62 -2.78 10.72
C ILE A 518 28.85 -3.69 11.93
N ASP A 519 28.24 -3.39 13.06
CA ASP A 519 28.30 -4.21 14.26
C ASP A 519 27.28 -5.37 14.19
N GLU A 520 27.60 -6.48 14.89
CA GLU A 520 26.74 -7.67 14.93
C GLU A 520 25.35 -7.38 15.53
N SER A 521 25.24 -6.35 16.35
CA SER A 521 23.97 -5.84 16.89
C SER A 521 23.03 -5.26 15.84
N ASP A 522 23.56 -4.83 14.69
CA ASP A 522 22.77 -4.26 13.60
C ASP A 522 22.16 -5.35 12.68
N LEU A 523 22.53 -6.62 12.89
CA LEU A 523 21.92 -7.77 12.20
C LEU A 523 20.56 -8.19 12.78
N VAL A 524 20.25 -7.75 14.00
CA VAL A 524 18.98 -8.04 14.64
C VAL A 524 17.96 -7.03 14.10
N VAL A 525 17.28 -7.35 13.01
CA VAL A 525 15.98 -6.75 12.70
C VAL A 525 15.06 -7.23 13.82
N PRO A 526 14.51 -6.36 14.66
CA PRO A 526 13.61 -6.82 15.71
C PRO A 526 12.35 -7.39 15.06
N GLU A 527 12.15 -8.69 15.20
CA GLU A 527 10.85 -9.34 14.91
C GLU A 527 9.71 -8.83 15.82
N GLU A 528 10.02 -7.92 16.77
CA GLU A 528 9.08 -7.44 17.79
C GLU A 528 8.26 -6.23 17.37
N ASP A 529 8.69 -5.41 16.42
CA ASP A 529 7.97 -4.17 16.07
C ASP A 529 6.72 -4.39 15.17
N ILE A 530 6.58 -5.55 14.53
CA ILE A 530 5.39 -5.85 13.72
C ILE A 530 4.27 -6.51 14.56
N LYS A 531 4.61 -7.11 15.71
CA LYS A 531 3.62 -7.74 16.60
C LYS A 531 3.08 -6.82 17.69
N GLU A 532 3.82 -5.79 18.10
CA GLU A 532 3.36 -4.85 19.13
C GLU A 532 2.42 -3.76 18.59
N GLU A 533 2.57 -3.29 17.34
CA GLU A 533 1.61 -2.33 16.76
C GLU A 533 0.24 -2.95 16.45
N VAL A 534 0.16 -4.26 16.25
CA VAL A 534 -1.13 -4.97 16.06
C VAL A 534 -1.75 -5.38 17.40
N LEU A 535 -0.96 -5.55 18.46
CA LEU A 535 -1.44 -5.92 19.80
C LEU A 535 -1.78 -4.71 20.68
N THR A 536 -1.18 -3.55 20.48
CA THR A 536 -1.55 -2.32 21.21
C THR A 536 -2.79 -1.65 20.65
N ALA A 537 -3.14 -1.88 19.36
CA ALA A 537 -4.41 -1.44 18.80
C ALA A 537 -5.63 -2.28 19.21
N SER A 538 -5.42 -3.46 19.82
CA SER A 538 -6.50 -4.35 20.27
C SER A 538 -6.66 -4.45 21.79
N SER A 539 -5.81 -3.81 22.61
CA SER A 539 -5.83 -3.92 24.08
C SER A 539 -6.29 -2.67 24.84
N GLU A 540 -6.67 -1.57 24.15
CA GLU A 540 -7.17 -0.34 24.79
C GLU A 540 -8.70 -0.14 24.72
N LEU A 541 -9.46 -1.18 24.45
CA LEU A 541 -10.92 -1.15 24.64
C LEU A 541 -11.30 -2.14 25.76
N THR A 542 -11.23 -1.66 27.00
CA THR A 542 -11.81 -2.39 28.14
C THR A 542 -13.32 -2.16 28.21
N ALA A 543 -14.02 -3.19 28.70
CA ALA A 543 -15.49 -3.29 28.77
C ALA A 543 -16.19 -2.21 29.62
N GLU A 544 -15.48 -1.21 30.14
CA GLU A 544 -16.03 -0.08 30.92
C GLU A 544 -16.34 1.17 30.08
N ASP A 545 -15.85 1.27 28.85
CA ASP A 545 -16.12 2.43 27.96
C ASP A 545 -17.36 2.27 27.07
N VAL A 546 -18.09 1.16 27.19
CA VAL A 546 -19.29 0.88 26.36
C VAL A 546 -20.60 1.06 27.14
N PHE A 547 -20.55 1.26 28.47
CA PHE A 547 -21.75 1.48 29.30
C PHE A 547 -21.52 2.61 30.32
N GLY A 548 -21.37 3.82 29.82
CA GLY A 548 -21.43 5.04 30.63
C GLY A 548 -22.24 6.10 29.91
#